data_44fa00e152a7e3663b345b4cfdd5280e
#
_entry.id   44fa00e152a7e3663b345b4cfdd5280e
#
_cell.length_a   1.000
_cell.length_b   1.000
_cell.length_c   1.000
_cell.angle_alpha   90.00
_cell.angle_beta   90.00
_cell.angle_gamma   90.00
#
_symmetry.space_group_name_H-M   'P 1'
#
loop_
_entity.id
_entity.type
_entity.pdbx_description
1 polymer ?
#
loop_
_entity_poly.entity_id
_entity_poly.type
_entity_poly.pdbx_seq_one_letter_code
_entity_poly.pdbx_strand_id
1 'polypeptide(L)'
;MPVALRGPGLAGAATLLAAAVTAVVLAGFSLVSFPAYGNSNVLRALTVVGQTAAFTLVVVGVLCARAGERPGGRPALVRIGKLAAPTGSALLVAATLGIPLAASRLYLHGVSVDQEFRTQFLGRSATSLGLPDMAYADLPSFYPSGWFWLGGRFADLTGLEGWAAYKPWSILSLAVAAALVTVLWTRLLRTDLGAVVGVASTAVMLAYGSPEPYGAVVALFLPPVLILAWHAVAPTSRRGGRGATLATMLYLGASASTYTLYTGLAAGTVVLMAVVATAMAALAHRNAGRAPGRPLTQRPFPPRQFPPRQFPMWLPAARLAVIGFGSLAIALVVWAPYLVAALGGAPADSGTALHYLPDEGARLPLPMTAGGLTGWVCLAGLVWIVARAWTSRRAQA
;
A
#
# COMPACT_ATOMS: atom_id res chain seq x y z
N MET A 1 -21.20 -7.09 -3.79
CA MET A 1 -21.49 -6.28 -2.58
C MET A 1 -20.98 -4.88 -2.86
N PRO A 2 -21.71 -3.80 -2.57
CA PRO A 2 -21.14 -2.47 -2.61
C PRO A 2 -20.10 -2.38 -1.49
N VAL A 3 -18.84 -2.09 -1.84
CA VAL A 3 -17.80 -1.75 -0.88
C VAL A 3 -18.22 -0.40 -0.26
N ALA A 4 -19.06 -0.46 0.75
CA ALA A 4 -19.37 0.69 1.56
C ALA A 4 -18.16 0.91 2.46
N LEU A 5 -17.39 1.97 2.23
CA LEU A 5 -16.35 2.48 3.13
C LEU A 5 -17.02 2.99 4.44
N ARG A 6 -17.80 2.13 5.09
CA ARG A 6 -18.43 2.43 6.37
C ARG A 6 -17.38 2.26 7.45
N GLY A 7 -16.92 3.37 7.98
CA GLY A 7 -16.16 3.50 9.22
C GLY A 7 -14.77 4.11 9.07
N PRO A 8 -14.63 5.43 8.83
CA PRO A 8 -13.35 6.12 8.98
C PRO A 8 -12.78 5.90 10.40
N GLY A 9 -13.63 5.71 11.40
CA GLY A 9 -13.23 5.42 12.77
C GLY A 9 -12.39 4.15 12.95
N LEU A 10 -12.63 3.08 12.18
CA LEU A 10 -11.79 1.87 12.30
C LEU A 10 -10.36 2.10 11.78
N ALA A 11 -10.23 2.81 10.66
CA ALA A 11 -8.90 3.13 10.13
C ALA A 11 -8.15 4.06 11.09
N GLY A 12 -8.83 5.10 11.62
CA GLY A 12 -8.26 5.98 12.63
C GLY A 12 -7.83 5.23 13.91
N ALA A 13 -8.69 4.37 14.44
CA ALA A 13 -8.35 3.58 15.61
C ALA A 13 -7.18 2.61 15.35
N ALA A 14 -7.12 1.98 14.18
CA ALA A 14 -6.02 1.10 13.80
C ALA A 14 -4.71 1.89 13.66
N THR A 15 -4.74 3.10 13.08
CA THR A 15 -3.58 4.00 12.99
C THR A 15 -3.06 4.38 14.38
N LEU A 16 -3.96 4.82 15.27
CA LEU A 16 -3.57 5.21 16.63
C LEU A 16 -2.98 4.05 17.43
N LEU A 17 -3.59 2.86 17.34
CA LEU A 17 -3.07 1.67 18.00
C LEU A 17 -1.72 1.24 17.41
N ALA A 18 -1.56 1.26 16.10
CA ALA A 18 -0.29 0.97 15.44
C ALA A 18 0.81 1.94 15.87
N ALA A 19 0.51 3.23 15.89
CA ALA A 19 1.44 4.26 16.35
C ALA A 19 1.80 4.07 17.83
N ALA A 20 0.80 3.84 18.70
CA ALA A 20 1.03 3.64 20.13
C ALA A 20 1.89 2.39 20.41
N VAL A 21 1.55 1.25 19.81
CA VAL A 21 2.33 0.01 19.97
C VAL A 21 3.77 0.21 19.47
N THR A 22 3.95 0.83 18.32
CA THR A 22 5.29 1.10 17.77
C THR A 22 6.08 2.05 18.68
N ALA A 23 5.46 3.12 19.15
CA ALA A 23 6.09 4.07 20.06
C ALA A 23 6.51 3.42 21.38
N VAL A 24 5.63 2.57 21.97
CA VAL A 24 5.96 1.82 23.20
C VAL A 24 7.14 0.87 22.99
N VAL A 25 7.17 0.14 21.88
CA VAL A 25 8.30 -0.76 21.56
C VAL A 25 9.58 0.05 21.39
N LEU A 26 9.58 1.11 20.58
CA LEU A 26 10.77 1.91 20.32
C LEU A 26 11.25 2.64 21.57
N ALA A 27 10.34 3.25 22.33
CA ALA A 27 10.67 3.92 23.58
C ALA A 27 11.19 2.93 24.65
N GLY A 28 10.54 1.78 24.80
CA GLY A 28 10.97 0.74 25.74
C GLY A 28 12.42 0.28 25.46
N PHE A 29 12.74 0.08 24.19
CA PHE A 29 14.09 -0.32 23.80
C PHE A 29 15.11 0.82 23.85
N SER A 30 14.71 2.08 23.80
CA SER A 30 15.62 3.23 23.96
C SER A 30 16.08 3.42 25.41
N LEU A 31 15.37 2.88 26.39
CA LEU A 31 15.70 2.97 27.82
C LEU A 31 16.79 1.98 28.27
N VAL A 32 17.13 1.03 27.41
CA VAL A 32 18.09 -0.05 27.74
C VAL A 32 19.22 -0.07 26.72
N SER A 33 20.45 -0.17 27.20
CA SER A 33 21.61 -0.36 26.32
C SER A 33 21.73 -1.84 25.93
N PHE A 34 21.57 -2.13 24.65
CA PHE A 34 21.70 -3.47 24.11
C PHE A 34 23.00 -3.64 23.33
N PRO A 35 23.61 -4.85 23.38
CA PRO A 35 24.70 -5.19 22.47
C PRO A 35 24.18 -5.27 21.02
N ALA A 36 25.08 -5.22 20.03
CA ALA A 36 24.72 -5.40 18.63
C ALA A 36 23.96 -6.72 18.41
N TYR A 37 22.96 -6.72 17.54
CA TYR A 37 22.08 -7.87 17.28
C TYR A 37 22.84 -9.16 16.95
N GLY A 38 23.89 -9.06 16.13
CA GLY A 38 24.72 -10.20 15.76
C GLY A 38 25.39 -10.94 16.95
N ASN A 39 25.61 -10.21 18.05
CA ASN A 39 26.32 -10.70 19.24
C ASN A 39 25.35 -10.96 20.41
N SER A 40 24.04 -10.87 20.21
CA SER A 40 23.07 -10.99 21.30
C SER A 40 22.00 -12.04 21.04
N ASN A 41 22.09 -13.16 21.76
CA ASN A 41 21.00 -14.14 21.79
C ASN A 41 19.74 -13.59 22.46
N VAL A 42 19.88 -12.62 23.38
CA VAL A 42 18.74 -11.96 24.04
C VAL A 42 17.91 -11.17 23.00
N LEU A 43 18.55 -10.36 22.16
CA LEU A 43 17.83 -9.62 21.12
C LEU A 43 17.17 -10.55 20.10
N ARG A 44 17.84 -11.65 19.73
CA ARG A 44 17.25 -12.67 18.85
C ARG A 44 16.01 -13.31 19.50
N ALA A 45 16.10 -13.71 20.76
CA ALA A 45 14.98 -14.29 21.50
C ALA A 45 13.82 -13.29 21.63
N LEU A 46 14.10 -12.03 22.00
CA LEU A 46 13.08 -10.98 22.09
C LEU A 46 12.40 -10.70 20.74
N THR A 47 13.16 -10.72 19.64
CA THR A 47 12.59 -10.60 18.29
C THR A 47 11.60 -11.71 18.00
N VAL A 48 11.98 -12.97 18.28
CA VAL A 48 11.09 -14.13 18.09
C VAL A 48 9.86 -14.04 19.00
N VAL A 49 10.02 -13.64 20.26
CA VAL A 49 8.90 -13.42 21.18
C VAL A 49 7.95 -12.33 20.64
N GLY A 50 8.51 -11.21 20.20
CA GLY A 50 7.71 -10.12 19.61
C GLY A 50 6.96 -10.54 18.34
N GLN A 51 7.60 -11.29 17.45
CA GLN A 51 6.97 -11.83 16.24
C GLN A 51 5.87 -12.85 16.60
N THR A 52 6.14 -13.74 17.56
CA THR A 52 5.14 -14.71 18.04
C THR A 52 3.94 -14.01 18.65
N ALA A 53 4.15 -12.98 19.47
CA ALA A 53 3.06 -12.16 20.02
C ALA A 53 2.25 -11.46 18.91
N ALA A 54 2.92 -10.96 17.87
CA ALA A 54 2.26 -10.35 16.73
C ALA A 54 1.35 -11.34 15.97
N PHE A 55 1.87 -12.53 15.64
CA PHE A 55 1.07 -13.59 15.02
C PHE A 55 -0.07 -14.08 15.90
N THR A 56 0.18 -14.24 17.21
CA THR A 56 -0.87 -14.61 18.18
C THR A 56 -1.98 -13.59 18.18
N LEU A 57 -1.64 -12.29 18.15
CA LEU A 57 -2.64 -11.21 18.11
C LEU A 57 -3.48 -11.24 16.82
N VAL A 58 -2.86 -11.55 15.67
CA VAL A 58 -3.58 -11.75 14.40
C VAL A 58 -4.52 -12.96 14.50
N VAL A 59 -4.06 -14.09 15.02
CA VAL A 59 -4.87 -15.31 15.19
C VAL A 59 -6.05 -15.04 16.12
N VAL A 60 -5.82 -14.42 17.28
CA VAL A 60 -6.87 -14.00 18.21
C VAL A 60 -7.86 -13.07 17.52
N GLY A 61 -7.36 -12.11 16.73
CA GLY A 61 -8.19 -11.21 15.93
C GLY A 61 -9.12 -11.95 14.98
N VAL A 62 -8.59 -12.93 14.24
CA VAL A 62 -9.36 -13.78 13.32
C VAL A 62 -10.41 -14.61 14.07
N LEU A 63 -10.02 -15.24 15.18
CA LEU A 63 -10.94 -16.07 15.98
C LEU A 63 -12.07 -15.24 16.60
N CYS A 64 -11.74 -14.08 17.16
CA CYS A 64 -12.73 -13.14 17.71
C CYS A 64 -13.71 -12.64 16.63
N ALA A 65 -13.21 -12.25 15.45
CA ALA A 65 -14.03 -11.83 14.34
C ALA A 65 -15.00 -12.95 13.91
N ARG A 66 -14.49 -14.17 13.71
CA ARG A 66 -15.30 -15.34 13.35
C ARG A 66 -16.36 -15.69 14.41
N ALA A 67 -15.98 -15.65 15.69
CA ALA A 67 -16.92 -15.92 16.80
C ALA A 67 -18.01 -14.85 16.87
N GLY A 68 -17.66 -13.58 16.66
CA GLY A 68 -18.62 -12.48 16.69
C GLY A 68 -19.55 -12.42 15.47
N GLU A 69 -19.12 -12.95 14.30
CA GLU A 69 -19.91 -12.99 13.06
C GLU A 69 -20.89 -14.19 13.01
N ARG A 70 -20.82 -15.13 13.96
CA ARG A 70 -21.77 -16.25 14.06
C ARG A 70 -23.15 -15.77 14.50
N PRO A 71 -24.24 -16.49 14.15
CA PRO A 71 -25.58 -16.21 14.70
C PRO A 71 -25.55 -16.20 16.23
N GLY A 72 -26.02 -15.12 16.86
CA GLY A 72 -25.93 -14.91 18.30
C GLY A 72 -24.58 -14.45 18.84
N GLY A 73 -23.59 -14.19 17.95
CA GLY A 73 -22.27 -13.70 18.33
C GLY A 73 -22.30 -12.28 18.92
N ARG A 74 -21.35 -11.98 19.79
CA ARG A 74 -21.26 -10.68 20.49
C ARG A 74 -20.59 -9.63 19.58
N PRO A 75 -21.21 -8.45 19.37
CA PRO A 75 -20.62 -7.37 18.55
C PRO A 75 -19.25 -6.89 19.04
N ALA A 76 -19.00 -7.00 20.37
CA ALA A 76 -17.71 -6.67 20.95
C ALA A 76 -16.56 -7.53 20.37
N LEU A 77 -16.80 -8.84 20.17
CA LEU A 77 -15.81 -9.73 19.57
C LEU A 77 -15.45 -9.32 18.13
N VAL A 78 -16.44 -8.87 17.35
CA VAL A 78 -16.18 -8.34 16.00
C VAL A 78 -15.30 -7.10 16.06
N ARG A 79 -15.52 -6.21 17.01
CA ARG A 79 -14.69 -4.99 17.18
C ARG A 79 -13.26 -5.35 17.60
N ILE A 80 -13.13 -6.25 18.60
CA ILE A 80 -11.81 -6.75 19.03
C ILE A 80 -11.08 -7.37 17.84
N GLY A 81 -11.74 -8.25 17.08
CA GLY A 81 -11.14 -8.91 15.92
C GLY A 81 -10.68 -7.93 14.84
N LYS A 82 -11.47 -6.89 14.57
CA LYS A 82 -11.15 -5.84 13.58
C LYS A 82 -9.99 -4.93 14.01
N LEU A 83 -9.65 -4.85 15.29
CA LEU A 83 -8.52 -4.06 15.79
C LEU A 83 -7.30 -4.93 16.07
N ALA A 84 -7.47 -6.14 16.57
CA ALA A 84 -6.37 -7.03 16.93
C ALA A 84 -5.52 -7.43 15.73
N ALA A 85 -6.12 -7.80 14.60
CA ALA A 85 -5.37 -8.20 13.42
C ALA A 85 -4.51 -7.06 12.82
N PRO A 86 -5.02 -5.83 12.60
CA PRO A 86 -4.19 -4.70 12.20
C PRO A 86 -3.08 -4.36 13.21
N THR A 87 -3.40 -4.39 14.51
CA THR A 87 -2.41 -4.15 15.58
C THR A 87 -1.32 -5.21 15.58
N GLY A 88 -1.67 -6.47 15.32
CA GLY A 88 -0.71 -7.56 15.16
C GLY A 88 0.23 -7.34 13.96
N SER A 89 -0.29 -6.84 12.83
CA SER A 89 0.55 -6.47 11.67
C SER A 89 1.51 -5.34 12.01
N ALA A 90 1.08 -4.32 12.75
CA ALA A 90 1.95 -3.24 13.23
C ALA A 90 3.01 -3.74 14.21
N LEU A 91 2.63 -4.59 15.17
CA LEU A 91 3.56 -5.20 16.11
C LEU A 91 4.59 -6.09 15.40
N LEU A 92 4.20 -6.79 14.32
CA LEU A 92 5.13 -7.57 13.51
C LEU A 92 6.23 -6.67 12.91
N VAL A 93 5.87 -5.49 12.40
CA VAL A 93 6.85 -4.50 11.91
C VAL A 93 7.74 -4.01 13.04
N ALA A 94 7.14 -3.57 14.15
CA ALA A 94 7.88 -3.02 15.29
C ALA A 94 8.84 -4.07 15.91
N ALA A 95 8.41 -5.31 16.02
CA ALA A 95 9.25 -6.40 16.56
C ALA A 95 10.36 -6.78 15.58
N THR A 96 10.07 -6.89 14.28
CA THR A 96 11.03 -7.34 13.27
C THR A 96 12.12 -6.30 12.99
N LEU A 97 11.79 -5.02 13.03
CA LEU A 97 12.74 -3.94 12.76
C LEU A 97 13.21 -3.23 14.05
N GLY A 98 12.31 -2.94 14.97
CA GLY A 98 12.63 -2.15 16.16
C GLY A 98 13.55 -2.89 17.12
N ILE A 99 13.30 -4.17 17.40
CA ILE A 99 14.09 -4.94 18.36
C ILE A 99 15.51 -5.21 17.83
N PRO A 100 15.73 -5.72 16.61
CA PRO A 100 17.08 -5.92 16.08
C PRO A 100 17.90 -4.63 15.98
N LEU A 101 17.26 -3.50 15.71
CA LEU A 101 17.91 -2.20 15.60
C LEU A 101 17.99 -1.44 16.94
N ALA A 102 17.64 -2.06 18.07
CA ALA A 102 17.63 -1.41 19.39
C ALA A 102 19.01 -0.86 19.79
N ALA A 103 20.07 -1.55 19.42
CA ALA A 103 21.45 -1.14 19.73
C ALA A 103 22.02 -0.03 18.82
N SER A 104 21.28 0.39 17.80
CA SER A 104 21.74 1.40 16.82
C SER A 104 20.80 2.60 16.75
N ARG A 105 21.35 3.79 16.55
CA ARG A 105 20.55 4.97 16.17
C ARG A 105 20.21 4.99 14.69
N LEU A 106 20.98 4.26 13.88
CA LEU A 106 20.79 4.18 12.43
C LEU A 106 19.76 3.11 12.06
N TYR A 107 19.18 3.28 10.89
CA TYR A 107 18.29 2.30 10.28
C TYR A 107 19.09 1.19 9.56
N LEU A 108 18.40 0.27 8.88
CA LEU A 108 19.03 -0.83 8.11
C LEU A 108 20.12 -0.28 7.17
N HIS A 109 21.23 -1.00 7.08
CA HIS A 109 22.41 -0.65 6.29
C HIS A 109 23.17 0.61 6.71
N GLY A 110 22.78 1.24 7.82
CA GLY A 110 23.53 2.36 8.41
C GLY A 110 23.55 3.60 7.52
N VAL A 111 24.72 3.98 7.05
CA VAL A 111 24.97 5.12 6.13
C VAL A 111 25.58 4.64 4.80
N SER A 112 25.26 3.41 4.35
CA SER A 112 25.66 2.96 3.01
C SER A 112 25.01 3.84 1.92
N VAL A 113 25.55 3.81 0.72
CA VAL A 113 25.27 4.73 -0.41
C VAL A 113 23.85 5.32 -0.41
N ASP A 114 22.84 4.51 -0.52
CA ASP A 114 21.45 4.99 -0.58
C ASP A 114 20.90 5.48 0.76
N GLN A 115 21.38 4.96 1.89
CA GLN A 115 20.93 5.39 3.20
C GLN A 115 21.53 6.73 3.60
N GLU A 116 22.67 7.10 3.04
CA GLU A 116 23.27 8.41 3.21
C GLU A 116 22.33 9.50 2.69
N PHE A 117 21.93 9.43 1.41
CA PHE A 117 21.03 10.44 0.86
C PHE A 117 19.66 10.44 1.53
N ARG A 118 19.12 9.29 1.90
CA ARG A 118 17.82 9.18 2.58
C ARG A 118 17.84 9.84 3.95
N THR A 119 18.90 9.60 4.71
CA THR A 119 19.11 10.20 6.04
C THR A 119 19.33 11.70 5.92
N GLN A 120 20.14 12.14 4.97
CA GLN A 120 20.39 13.54 4.67
C GLN A 120 19.09 14.25 4.25
N PHE A 121 18.30 13.66 3.36
CA PHE A 121 17.05 14.25 2.89
C PHE A 121 16.06 14.47 4.03
N LEU A 122 15.91 13.50 4.93
CA LEU A 122 15.05 13.68 6.11
C LEU A 122 15.62 14.76 7.03
N GLY A 123 16.93 14.79 7.24
CA GLY A 123 17.61 15.84 8.01
C GLY A 123 17.32 17.24 7.46
N ARG A 124 17.45 17.42 6.15
CA ARG A 124 17.11 18.72 5.51
C ARG A 124 15.63 19.05 5.59
N SER A 125 14.76 18.03 5.47
CA SER A 125 13.32 18.24 5.64
C SER A 125 12.94 18.63 7.07
N ALA A 126 13.76 18.29 8.07
CA ALA A 126 13.56 18.71 9.46
C ALA A 126 13.96 20.17 9.70
N THR A 127 14.89 20.72 8.92
CA THR A 127 15.35 22.10 9.10
C THR A 127 14.54 23.14 8.30
N SER A 128 13.62 22.70 7.44
CA SER A 128 12.84 23.60 6.57
C SER A 128 11.39 23.11 6.42
N LEU A 129 10.45 24.06 6.40
CA LEU A 129 9.05 23.80 6.01
C LEU A 129 8.87 23.70 4.50
N GLY A 130 9.85 24.17 3.72
CA GLY A 130 9.86 24.05 2.26
C GLY A 130 10.12 22.61 1.80
N LEU A 131 10.33 22.47 0.52
CA LEU A 131 10.66 21.20 -0.14
C LEU A 131 12.07 21.32 -0.75
N PRO A 132 13.14 21.40 0.09
CA PRO A 132 14.49 21.55 -0.38
C PRO A 132 14.96 20.27 -1.09
N ASP A 133 15.93 20.43 -1.96
CA ASP A 133 16.65 19.29 -2.51
C ASP A 133 17.43 18.55 -1.42
N MET A 134 17.65 17.23 -1.62
CA MET A 134 18.37 16.40 -0.65
C MET A 134 19.83 16.79 -0.45
N ALA A 135 20.50 17.32 -1.49
CA ALA A 135 21.92 17.63 -1.51
C ALA A 135 22.21 19.11 -1.76
N TYR A 136 21.44 19.80 -2.61
CA TYR A 136 21.70 21.16 -3.07
C TYR A 136 20.84 22.19 -2.34
N ALA A 137 21.48 23.24 -1.79
CA ALA A 137 20.81 24.22 -0.95
C ALA A 137 19.81 25.09 -1.72
N ASP A 138 20.15 25.45 -2.93
CA ASP A 138 19.45 26.47 -3.72
C ASP A 138 18.52 25.89 -4.80
N LEU A 139 18.35 24.56 -4.81
CA LEU A 139 17.47 23.89 -5.76
C LEU A 139 16.25 23.27 -5.05
N PRO A 140 15.09 23.27 -5.70
CA PRO A 140 13.95 22.46 -5.24
C PRO A 140 14.25 20.99 -5.50
N SER A 141 13.64 20.13 -4.67
CA SER A 141 13.84 18.69 -4.80
C SER A 141 13.37 18.17 -6.15
N PHE A 142 14.26 17.49 -6.88
CA PHE A 142 13.92 16.68 -8.05
C PHE A 142 13.49 15.26 -7.69
N TYR A 143 13.53 14.91 -6.41
CA TYR A 143 13.10 13.62 -5.88
C TYR A 143 11.78 13.77 -5.10
N PRO A 144 10.87 12.77 -5.11
CA PRO A 144 9.60 12.89 -4.37
C PRO A 144 9.84 13.03 -2.86
N SER A 145 9.57 14.22 -2.35
CA SER A 145 9.93 14.62 -0.98
C SER A 145 8.84 14.36 0.07
N GLY A 146 7.64 13.95 -0.33
CA GLY A 146 6.48 13.89 0.57
C GLY A 146 6.69 13.05 1.83
N TRP A 147 7.25 11.85 1.71
CA TRP A 147 7.52 10.99 2.87
C TRP A 147 8.62 11.57 3.76
N PHE A 148 9.66 12.15 3.17
CA PHE A 148 10.77 12.78 3.90
C PHE A 148 10.31 14.05 4.61
N TRP A 149 9.45 14.86 3.97
CA TRP A 149 8.85 16.03 4.57
C TRP A 149 8.01 15.68 5.81
N LEU A 150 7.17 14.64 5.71
CA LEU A 150 6.44 14.13 6.87
C LEU A 150 7.37 13.63 7.97
N GLY A 151 8.49 13.00 7.60
CA GLY A 151 9.54 12.58 8.53
C GLY A 151 10.23 13.76 9.22
N GLY A 152 10.45 14.85 8.49
CA GLY A 152 10.94 16.10 9.07
C GLY A 152 9.96 16.68 10.09
N ARG A 153 8.65 16.68 9.81
CA ARG A 153 7.62 17.10 10.80
C ARG A 153 7.56 16.16 12.01
N PHE A 154 7.79 14.85 11.79
CA PHE A 154 7.93 13.91 12.90
C PHE A 154 9.15 14.23 13.77
N ALA A 155 10.28 14.60 13.17
CA ALA A 155 11.48 15.04 13.89
C ALA A 155 11.20 16.27 14.77
N ASP A 156 10.52 17.28 14.21
CA ASP A 156 10.12 18.48 14.95
C ASP A 156 9.20 18.16 16.14
N LEU A 157 8.20 17.31 15.92
CA LEU A 157 7.24 16.92 16.97
C LEU A 157 7.87 16.12 18.11
N THR A 158 8.92 15.35 17.81
CA THR A 158 9.60 14.50 18.80
C THR A 158 10.85 15.14 19.41
N GLY A 159 11.30 16.26 18.87
CA GLY A 159 12.56 16.91 19.26
C GLY A 159 13.81 16.12 18.88
N LEU A 160 13.68 15.15 17.95
CA LEU A 160 14.81 14.37 17.46
C LEU A 160 15.55 15.15 16.37
N GLU A 161 16.86 14.99 16.33
CA GLU A 161 17.65 15.40 15.16
C GLU A 161 17.19 14.66 13.92
N GLY A 162 17.13 15.32 12.75
CA GLY A 162 16.57 14.75 11.54
C GLY A 162 17.15 13.38 11.16
N TRP A 163 18.48 13.22 11.25
CA TRP A 163 19.13 11.93 10.98
C TRP A 163 18.73 10.84 11.98
N ALA A 164 18.55 11.19 13.26
CA ALA A 164 18.14 10.25 14.30
C ALA A 164 16.64 9.89 14.20
N ALA A 165 15.83 10.79 13.64
CA ALA A 165 14.41 10.56 13.38
C ALA A 165 14.16 9.57 12.25
N TYR A 166 15.12 9.35 11.33
CA TYR A 166 14.96 8.47 10.18
C TYR A 166 14.56 7.04 10.57
N LYS A 167 15.23 6.42 11.55
CA LYS A 167 14.89 5.07 12.01
C LYS A 167 13.48 4.98 12.62
N PRO A 168 13.12 5.75 13.65
CA PRO A 168 11.78 5.63 14.23
C PRO A 168 10.67 6.03 13.25
N TRP A 169 10.88 7.00 12.37
CA TRP A 169 9.95 7.37 11.33
C TRP A 169 9.74 6.23 10.32
N SER A 170 10.82 5.57 9.89
CA SER A 170 10.74 4.41 8.99
C SER A 170 9.90 3.29 9.59
N ILE A 171 10.19 2.91 10.83
CA ILE A 171 9.46 1.82 11.52
C ILE A 171 8.00 2.21 11.76
N LEU A 172 7.74 3.45 12.20
CA LEU A 172 6.40 3.95 12.46
C LEU A 172 5.54 3.98 11.18
N SER A 173 6.07 4.54 10.11
CA SER A 173 5.33 4.64 8.84
C SER A 173 5.01 3.27 8.25
N LEU A 174 5.95 2.32 8.31
CA LEU A 174 5.73 0.94 7.90
C LEU A 174 4.71 0.22 8.78
N ALA A 175 4.74 0.40 10.09
CA ALA A 175 3.80 -0.21 11.03
C ALA A 175 2.37 0.32 10.82
N VAL A 176 2.22 1.62 10.64
CA VAL A 176 0.92 2.25 10.31
C VAL A 176 0.42 1.76 8.96
N ALA A 177 1.28 1.69 7.94
CA ALA A 177 0.91 1.16 6.63
C ALA A 177 0.47 -0.31 6.70
N ALA A 178 1.17 -1.15 7.46
CA ALA A 178 0.82 -2.55 7.69
C ALA A 178 -0.55 -2.71 8.37
N ALA A 179 -0.85 -1.89 9.37
CA ALA A 179 -2.17 -1.88 10.01
C ALA A 179 -3.27 -1.44 9.04
N LEU A 180 -3.06 -0.36 8.30
CA LEU A 180 -4.04 0.17 7.36
C LEU A 180 -4.29 -0.77 6.19
N VAL A 181 -3.26 -1.40 5.64
CA VAL A 181 -3.44 -2.37 4.56
C VAL A 181 -4.18 -3.62 5.06
N THR A 182 -3.94 -4.06 6.29
CA THR A 182 -4.70 -5.14 6.91
C THR A 182 -6.19 -4.77 7.05
N VAL A 183 -6.50 -3.54 7.51
CA VAL A 183 -7.88 -3.02 7.51
C VAL A 183 -8.47 -3.01 6.11
N LEU A 184 -7.72 -2.60 5.11
CA LEU A 184 -8.19 -2.55 3.72
C LEU A 184 -8.49 -3.94 3.18
N TRP A 185 -7.62 -4.91 3.40
CA TRP A 185 -7.84 -6.31 3.00
C TRP A 185 -9.08 -6.92 3.69
N THR A 186 -9.30 -6.65 4.99
CA THR A 186 -10.50 -7.14 5.68
C THR A 186 -11.81 -6.50 5.17
N ARG A 187 -11.74 -5.40 4.42
CA ARG A 187 -12.90 -4.80 3.74
C ARG A 187 -13.12 -5.34 2.34
N LEU A 188 -12.05 -5.74 1.66
CA LEU A 188 -12.11 -6.30 0.30
C LEU A 188 -12.45 -7.78 0.31
N LEU A 189 -12.01 -8.50 1.34
CA LEU A 189 -12.20 -9.93 1.52
C LEU A 189 -13.04 -10.22 2.77
N ARG A 190 -13.32 -11.50 3.03
CA ARG A 190 -13.83 -11.92 4.33
C ARG A 190 -12.81 -11.54 5.41
N THR A 191 -13.28 -11.19 6.60
CA THR A 191 -12.44 -10.69 7.70
C THR A 191 -11.25 -11.60 8.00
N ASP A 192 -11.46 -12.90 8.05
CA ASP A 192 -10.43 -13.91 8.29
C ASP A 192 -9.36 -13.97 7.18
N LEU A 193 -9.80 -14.07 5.94
CA LEU A 193 -8.91 -14.10 4.79
C LEU A 193 -8.18 -12.76 4.61
N GLY A 194 -8.89 -11.65 4.82
CA GLY A 194 -8.30 -10.32 4.76
C GLY A 194 -7.20 -10.10 5.79
N ALA A 195 -7.37 -10.61 7.01
CA ALA A 195 -6.33 -10.55 8.04
C ALA A 195 -5.10 -11.39 7.64
N VAL A 196 -5.30 -12.61 7.13
CA VAL A 196 -4.19 -13.46 6.65
C VAL A 196 -3.44 -12.81 5.50
N VAL A 197 -4.16 -12.27 4.50
CA VAL A 197 -3.53 -11.59 3.36
C VAL A 197 -2.81 -10.32 3.82
N GLY A 198 -3.38 -9.56 4.76
CA GLY A 198 -2.76 -8.36 5.30
C GLY A 198 -1.43 -8.64 6.01
N VAL A 199 -1.40 -9.66 6.89
CA VAL A 199 -0.16 -10.02 7.58
C VAL A 199 0.86 -10.66 6.64
N ALA A 200 0.41 -11.45 5.66
CA ALA A 200 1.30 -12.01 4.65
C ALA A 200 1.94 -10.92 3.78
N SER A 201 1.15 -9.93 3.35
CA SER A 201 1.66 -8.75 2.64
C SER A 201 2.69 -7.98 3.48
N THR A 202 2.42 -7.84 4.79
CA THR A 202 3.36 -7.22 5.74
C THR A 202 4.66 -8.03 5.85
N ALA A 203 4.58 -9.35 5.94
CA ALA A 203 5.77 -10.21 6.01
C ALA A 203 6.62 -10.14 4.73
N VAL A 204 5.99 -10.12 3.56
CA VAL A 204 6.68 -9.94 2.27
C VAL A 204 7.36 -8.57 2.20
N MET A 205 6.66 -7.51 2.62
CA MET A 205 7.23 -6.16 2.69
C MET A 205 8.44 -6.12 3.62
N LEU A 206 8.36 -6.76 4.80
CA LEU A 206 9.49 -6.84 5.73
C LEU A 206 10.68 -7.59 5.15
N ALA A 207 10.45 -8.63 4.37
CA ALA A 207 11.52 -9.43 3.77
C ALA A 207 12.24 -8.72 2.62
N TYR A 208 11.53 -7.90 1.84
CA TYR A 208 12.07 -7.36 0.57
C TYR A 208 12.08 -5.84 0.47
N GLY A 209 11.18 -5.14 1.17
CA GLY A 209 11.01 -3.69 1.05
C GLY A 209 11.57 -2.88 2.21
N SER A 210 11.92 -3.51 3.34
CA SER A 210 12.33 -2.78 4.54
C SER A 210 13.49 -1.80 4.36
N PRO A 211 14.51 -2.06 3.53
CA PRO A 211 15.61 -1.10 3.34
C PRO A 211 15.17 0.23 2.74
N GLU A 212 14.04 0.25 2.01
CA GLU A 212 13.50 1.42 1.32
C GLU A 212 12.08 1.74 1.82
N PRO A 213 11.94 2.29 3.06
CA PRO A 213 10.67 2.34 3.77
C PRO A 213 9.60 3.18 3.04
N TYR A 214 9.96 4.26 2.38
CA TYR A 214 9.03 5.11 1.62
C TYR A 214 8.48 4.40 0.38
N GLY A 215 9.30 3.63 -0.34
CA GLY A 215 8.87 2.76 -1.43
C GLY A 215 8.00 1.61 -0.93
N ALA A 216 8.39 0.98 0.18
CA ALA A 216 7.66 -0.13 0.81
C ALA A 216 6.25 0.26 1.27
N VAL A 217 6.07 1.47 1.83
CA VAL A 217 4.75 2.00 2.19
C VAL A 217 3.84 2.06 0.96
N VAL A 218 4.34 2.55 -0.17
CA VAL A 218 3.57 2.63 -1.41
C VAL A 218 3.28 1.24 -1.98
N ALA A 219 4.31 0.38 -2.05
CA ALA A 219 4.18 -0.99 -2.58
C ALA A 219 3.14 -1.82 -1.83
N LEU A 220 3.06 -1.66 -0.50
CA LEU A 220 2.14 -2.41 0.36
C LEU A 220 0.68 -2.15 0.02
N PHE A 221 0.33 -0.92 -0.37
CA PHE A 221 -1.03 -0.55 -0.76
C PHE A 221 -1.37 -0.87 -2.22
N LEU A 222 -0.38 -1.10 -3.08
CA LEU A 222 -0.59 -1.28 -4.51
C LEU A 222 -1.60 -2.39 -4.85
N PRO A 223 -1.46 -3.65 -4.36
CA PRO A 223 -2.38 -4.72 -4.72
C PRO A 223 -3.84 -4.45 -4.34
N PRO A 224 -4.18 -4.07 -3.09
CA PRO A 224 -5.58 -3.80 -2.75
C PRO A 224 -6.15 -2.57 -3.44
N VAL A 225 -5.32 -1.56 -3.76
CA VAL A 225 -5.76 -0.38 -4.50
C VAL A 225 -6.05 -0.72 -5.96
N LEU A 226 -5.31 -1.61 -6.60
CA LEU A 226 -5.62 -2.07 -7.96
C LEU A 226 -6.99 -2.77 -8.03
N ILE A 227 -7.37 -3.53 -6.99
CA ILE A 227 -8.73 -4.07 -6.89
C ILE A 227 -9.77 -2.94 -6.79
N LEU A 228 -9.50 -1.91 -5.99
CA LEU A 228 -10.38 -0.73 -5.91
C LEU A 228 -10.43 0.02 -7.24
N ALA A 229 -9.31 0.17 -7.93
CA ALA A 229 -9.24 0.83 -9.24
C ALA A 229 -10.13 0.12 -10.27
N TRP A 230 -10.12 -1.21 -10.31
CA TRP A 230 -11.03 -1.97 -11.13
C TRP A 230 -12.50 -1.69 -10.79
N HIS A 231 -12.85 -1.66 -9.50
CA HIS A 231 -14.21 -1.29 -9.06
C HIS A 231 -14.55 0.19 -9.34
N ALA A 232 -13.55 1.04 -9.45
CA ALA A 232 -13.73 2.42 -9.86
C ALA A 232 -14.11 2.54 -11.35
N VAL A 233 -13.34 1.94 -12.24
CA VAL A 233 -13.51 2.07 -13.70
C VAL A 233 -14.56 1.12 -14.30
N ALA A 234 -14.79 -0.05 -13.69
CA ALA A 234 -15.80 -1.02 -14.09
C ALA A 234 -16.93 -1.18 -13.04
N PRO A 235 -17.70 -0.13 -12.76
CA PRO A 235 -18.65 -0.15 -11.64
C PRO A 235 -19.89 -0.98 -11.94
N THR A 236 -20.43 -1.61 -10.91
CA THR A 236 -21.71 -2.35 -11.00
C THR A 236 -22.95 -1.44 -10.89
N SER A 237 -22.79 -0.16 -10.53
CA SER A 237 -23.86 0.83 -10.44
C SER A 237 -23.32 2.26 -10.68
N ARG A 238 -24.16 3.20 -11.18
CA ARG A 238 -23.77 4.61 -11.37
C ARG A 238 -23.25 5.28 -10.09
N ARG A 239 -23.83 4.93 -8.93
CA ARG A 239 -23.39 5.41 -7.61
C ARG A 239 -22.29 4.55 -7.02
N GLY A 240 -22.13 3.30 -7.49
CA GLY A 240 -21.05 2.42 -7.08
C GLY A 240 -19.69 2.93 -7.56
N GLY A 241 -18.64 2.64 -6.81
CA GLY A 241 -17.27 2.98 -7.19
C GLY A 241 -16.79 4.39 -6.81
N ARG A 242 -17.63 5.30 -6.30
CA ARG A 242 -17.16 6.65 -5.88
C ARG A 242 -16.06 6.59 -4.82
N GLY A 243 -16.26 5.77 -3.79
CA GLY A 243 -15.23 5.55 -2.76
C GLY A 243 -13.97 4.88 -3.32
N ALA A 244 -14.12 3.95 -4.26
CA ALA A 244 -13.01 3.32 -4.95
C ALA A 244 -12.25 4.33 -5.84
N THR A 245 -12.97 5.20 -6.56
CA THR A 245 -12.39 6.31 -7.33
C THR A 245 -11.57 7.23 -6.43
N LEU A 246 -12.13 7.65 -5.29
CA LEU A 246 -11.43 8.50 -4.32
C LEU A 246 -10.19 7.80 -3.74
N ALA A 247 -10.31 6.54 -3.35
CA ALA A 247 -9.19 5.79 -2.80
C ALA A 247 -8.04 5.62 -3.82
N THR A 248 -8.38 5.33 -5.09
CA THR A 248 -7.40 5.22 -6.16
C THR A 248 -6.73 6.56 -6.45
N MET A 249 -7.51 7.64 -6.49
CA MET A 249 -7.02 9.01 -6.66
C MET A 249 -6.04 9.42 -5.56
N LEU A 250 -6.43 9.21 -4.29
CA LEU A 250 -5.59 9.52 -3.12
C LEU A 250 -4.30 8.69 -3.13
N TYR A 251 -4.40 7.40 -3.46
CA TYR A 251 -3.22 6.54 -3.55
C TYR A 251 -2.25 6.99 -4.63
N LEU A 252 -2.73 7.25 -5.86
CA LEU A 252 -1.85 7.68 -6.95
C LEU A 252 -1.19 9.04 -6.66
N GLY A 253 -1.93 9.98 -6.07
CA GLY A 253 -1.38 11.27 -5.66
C GLY A 253 -0.33 11.14 -4.57
N ALA A 254 -0.62 10.37 -3.51
CA ALA A 254 0.34 10.09 -2.44
C ALA A 254 1.56 9.31 -2.94
N SER A 255 1.36 8.33 -3.82
CA SER A 255 2.43 7.58 -4.45
C SER A 255 3.34 8.49 -5.28
N ALA A 256 2.78 9.38 -6.10
CA ALA A 256 3.54 10.35 -6.90
C ALA A 256 4.36 11.31 -6.04
N SER A 257 3.87 11.62 -4.86
CA SER A 257 4.57 12.46 -3.86
C SER A 257 5.62 11.70 -3.05
N THR A 258 5.68 10.36 -3.18
CA THR A 258 6.53 9.50 -2.32
C THR A 258 7.47 8.63 -3.14
N TYR A 259 6.99 7.98 -4.20
CA TYR A 259 7.76 7.02 -5.00
C TYR A 259 7.19 6.89 -6.43
N THR A 260 7.79 7.59 -7.37
CA THR A 260 7.27 7.75 -8.75
C THR A 260 7.25 6.46 -9.56
N LEU A 261 8.17 5.52 -9.32
CA LEU A 261 8.22 4.26 -10.05
C LEU A 261 6.93 3.44 -9.86
N TYR A 262 6.48 3.26 -8.62
CA TYR A 262 5.21 2.59 -8.35
C TYR A 262 4.01 3.39 -8.84
N THR A 263 4.11 4.72 -8.89
CA THR A 263 3.07 5.56 -9.49
C THR A 263 2.91 5.27 -10.97
N GLY A 264 4.02 5.19 -11.72
CA GLY A 264 4.01 4.85 -13.14
C GLY A 264 3.37 3.49 -13.40
N LEU A 265 3.77 2.47 -12.63
CA LEU A 265 3.20 1.11 -12.69
C LEU A 265 1.69 1.11 -12.39
N ALA A 266 1.30 1.77 -11.31
CA ALA A 266 -0.11 1.84 -10.90
C ALA A 266 -0.95 2.62 -11.90
N ALA A 267 -0.51 3.79 -12.33
CA ALA A 267 -1.23 4.63 -13.31
C ALA A 267 -1.40 3.92 -14.64
N GLY A 268 -0.32 3.31 -15.18
CA GLY A 268 -0.39 2.51 -16.41
C GLY A 268 -1.39 1.34 -16.29
N THR A 269 -1.39 0.65 -15.15
CA THR A 269 -2.35 -0.43 -14.89
C THR A 269 -3.79 0.09 -14.81
N VAL A 270 -4.03 1.23 -14.15
CA VAL A 270 -5.38 1.84 -14.05
C VAL A 270 -5.88 2.30 -15.43
N VAL A 271 -5.00 2.86 -16.26
CA VAL A 271 -5.33 3.22 -17.65
C VAL A 271 -5.72 1.98 -18.44
N LEU A 272 -4.93 0.90 -18.37
CA LEU A 272 -5.24 -0.37 -19.03
C LEU A 272 -6.59 -0.92 -18.57
N MET A 273 -6.86 -0.90 -17.27
CA MET A 273 -8.15 -1.30 -16.70
C MET A 273 -9.30 -0.47 -17.25
N ALA A 274 -9.14 0.84 -17.41
CA ALA A 274 -10.17 1.71 -17.96
C ALA A 274 -10.43 1.42 -19.45
N VAL A 275 -9.39 1.15 -20.22
CA VAL A 275 -9.50 0.72 -21.63
C VAL A 275 -10.27 -0.60 -21.75
N VAL A 276 -9.89 -1.60 -20.94
CA VAL A 276 -10.59 -2.90 -20.91
C VAL A 276 -12.06 -2.73 -20.50
N ALA A 277 -12.34 -1.96 -19.45
CA ALA A 277 -13.71 -1.70 -19.00
C ALA A 277 -14.56 -1.02 -20.09
N THR A 278 -13.97 -0.07 -20.82
CA THR A 278 -14.64 0.62 -21.94
C THR A 278 -14.92 -0.35 -23.09
N ALA A 279 -13.95 -1.19 -23.47
CA ALA A 279 -14.12 -2.22 -24.51
C ALA A 279 -15.22 -3.22 -24.13
N MET A 280 -15.23 -3.69 -22.88
CA MET A 280 -16.29 -4.58 -22.37
C MET A 280 -17.66 -3.93 -22.42
N ALA A 281 -17.78 -2.66 -22.07
CA ALA A 281 -19.03 -1.89 -22.17
C ALA A 281 -19.50 -1.76 -23.64
N ALA A 282 -18.59 -1.44 -24.56
CA ALA A 282 -18.89 -1.34 -25.99
C ALA A 282 -19.37 -2.65 -26.58
N LEU A 283 -18.71 -3.78 -26.26
CA LEU A 283 -19.13 -5.11 -26.69
C LEU A 283 -20.52 -5.48 -26.13
N ALA A 284 -20.78 -5.16 -24.87
CA ALA A 284 -22.10 -5.40 -24.26
C ALA A 284 -23.20 -4.63 -24.96
N HIS A 285 -22.97 -3.36 -25.33
CA HIS A 285 -23.91 -2.55 -26.09
C HIS A 285 -24.17 -3.09 -27.50
N ARG A 286 -23.12 -3.50 -28.22
CA ARG A 286 -23.25 -4.14 -29.55
C ARG A 286 -24.08 -5.41 -29.53
N ASN A 287 -23.84 -6.28 -28.53
CA ASN A 287 -24.55 -7.55 -28.36
C ASN A 287 -26.02 -7.33 -27.96
N ALA A 288 -26.34 -6.30 -27.19
CA ALA A 288 -27.71 -5.95 -26.84
C ALA A 288 -28.53 -5.48 -28.04
N GLY A 289 -27.91 -4.76 -28.98
CA GLY A 289 -28.55 -4.32 -30.22
C GLY A 289 -28.75 -5.44 -31.26
N ARG A 290 -28.03 -6.58 -31.12
CA ARG A 290 -28.13 -7.74 -32.04
C ARG A 290 -29.07 -8.85 -31.57
N ALA A 291 -29.64 -8.79 -30.38
CA ALA A 291 -30.58 -9.75 -29.87
C ALA A 291 -32.00 -9.46 -30.41
N PRO A 292 -32.47 -10.06 -31.51
CA PRO A 292 -33.86 -9.93 -31.94
C PRO A 292 -34.72 -10.57 -30.85
N GLY A 293 -35.84 -9.88 -30.52
CA GLY A 293 -36.75 -10.20 -29.44
C GLY A 293 -37.20 -11.66 -29.38
N ARG A 294 -36.43 -12.49 -28.67
CA ARG A 294 -36.93 -13.80 -28.27
C ARG A 294 -37.91 -13.62 -27.13
N PRO A 295 -39.16 -14.09 -27.26
CA PRO A 295 -40.14 -14.02 -26.19
C PRO A 295 -39.57 -14.62 -24.90
N LEU A 296 -39.81 -13.97 -23.76
CA LEU A 296 -39.34 -14.36 -22.41
C LEU A 296 -39.80 -15.75 -21.98
N THR A 297 -40.80 -16.34 -22.68
CA THR A 297 -41.42 -17.62 -22.42
C THR A 297 -40.61 -18.84 -22.85
N GLN A 298 -39.52 -18.70 -23.62
CA GLN A 298 -38.75 -19.83 -24.15
C GLN A 298 -37.33 -19.98 -23.53
N ARG A 299 -37.07 -19.44 -22.37
CA ARG A 299 -35.79 -19.65 -21.70
C ARG A 299 -35.85 -20.86 -20.77
N PRO A 300 -35.10 -21.96 -21.04
CA PRO A 300 -35.14 -23.19 -20.23
C PRO A 300 -34.55 -23.04 -18.82
N PHE A 301 -34.01 -21.88 -18.47
CA PHE A 301 -33.50 -21.55 -17.13
C PHE A 301 -34.05 -20.22 -16.68
N PRO A 302 -34.40 -20.05 -15.36
CA PRO A 302 -34.77 -18.77 -14.84
C PRO A 302 -33.66 -17.76 -15.11
N PRO A 303 -33.98 -16.55 -15.57
CA PRO A 303 -32.96 -15.54 -15.83
C PRO A 303 -32.19 -15.31 -14.54
N ARG A 304 -30.85 -15.51 -14.59
CA ARG A 304 -29.99 -14.99 -13.51
C ARG A 304 -30.40 -13.54 -13.29
N GLN A 305 -30.88 -13.23 -12.09
CA GLN A 305 -31.68 -12.05 -11.71
C GLN A 305 -31.02 -10.66 -11.92
N PHE A 306 -30.02 -10.58 -12.78
CA PHE A 306 -29.39 -9.30 -13.12
C PHE A 306 -29.13 -9.24 -14.62
N PRO A 307 -29.99 -8.50 -15.39
CA PRO A 307 -29.52 -8.03 -16.68
C PRO A 307 -28.22 -7.24 -16.47
N PRO A 308 -27.21 -7.41 -17.31
CA PRO A 308 -26.03 -6.57 -17.23
C PRO A 308 -26.53 -5.12 -17.35
N ARG A 309 -26.49 -4.37 -16.25
CA ARG A 309 -26.85 -2.94 -16.26
C ARG A 309 -25.88 -2.28 -17.22
N GLN A 310 -26.42 -1.82 -18.35
CA GLN A 310 -25.64 -1.12 -19.35
C GLN A 310 -25.20 0.21 -18.75
N PHE A 311 -23.90 0.35 -18.53
CA PHE A 311 -23.31 1.62 -18.16
C PHE A 311 -23.03 2.44 -19.41
N PRO A 312 -23.14 3.78 -19.35
CA PRO A 312 -22.67 4.61 -20.42
C PRO A 312 -21.19 4.31 -20.71
N MET A 313 -20.83 4.16 -21.96
CA MET A 313 -19.44 3.85 -22.40
C MET A 313 -18.42 4.92 -21.94
N TRP A 314 -18.89 6.15 -21.73
CA TRP A 314 -18.04 7.25 -21.26
C TRP A 314 -17.70 7.18 -19.76
N LEU A 315 -18.40 6.37 -18.96
CA LEU A 315 -18.25 6.36 -17.50
C LEU A 315 -16.85 5.89 -17.02
N PRO A 316 -16.23 4.85 -17.59
CA PRO A 316 -14.85 4.49 -17.24
C PRO A 316 -13.85 5.62 -17.54
N ALA A 317 -14.00 6.28 -18.70
CA ALA A 317 -13.14 7.39 -19.09
C ALA A 317 -13.32 8.61 -18.16
N ALA A 318 -14.56 8.96 -17.81
CA ALA A 318 -14.82 10.05 -16.88
C ALA A 318 -14.22 9.79 -15.49
N ARG A 319 -14.29 8.55 -15.01
CA ARG A 319 -13.69 8.17 -13.73
C ARG A 319 -12.16 8.15 -13.79
N LEU A 320 -11.59 7.69 -14.89
CA LEU A 320 -10.16 7.80 -15.15
C LEU A 320 -9.71 9.27 -15.13
N ALA A 321 -10.47 10.17 -15.75
CA ALA A 321 -10.19 11.60 -15.72
C ALA A 321 -10.23 12.18 -14.29
N VAL A 322 -11.24 11.81 -13.49
CA VAL A 322 -11.33 12.24 -12.08
C VAL A 322 -10.13 11.70 -11.28
N ILE A 323 -9.76 10.43 -11.48
CA ILE A 323 -8.58 9.86 -10.83
C ILE A 323 -7.31 10.61 -11.26
N GLY A 324 -7.12 10.82 -12.57
CA GLY A 324 -5.93 11.48 -13.12
C GLY A 324 -5.78 12.93 -12.65
N PHE A 325 -6.82 13.76 -12.81
CA PHE A 325 -6.75 15.16 -12.38
C PHE A 325 -6.63 15.30 -10.86
N GLY A 326 -7.36 14.48 -10.10
CA GLY A 326 -7.27 14.53 -8.64
C GLY A 326 -5.93 14.05 -8.11
N SER A 327 -5.35 12.98 -8.67
CA SER A 327 -4.02 12.53 -8.29
C SER A 327 -2.92 13.53 -8.69
N LEU A 328 -3.06 14.16 -9.86
CA LEU A 328 -2.15 15.23 -10.29
C LEU A 328 -2.21 16.44 -9.35
N ALA A 329 -3.41 16.88 -8.94
CA ALA A 329 -3.55 17.98 -7.99
C ALA A 329 -2.86 17.70 -6.65
N ILE A 330 -2.93 16.44 -6.15
CA ILE A 330 -2.22 16.03 -4.94
C ILE A 330 -0.70 16.00 -5.18
N ALA A 331 -0.25 15.44 -6.29
CA ALA A 331 1.17 15.38 -6.63
C ALA A 331 1.79 16.78 -6.79
N LEU A 332 1.06 17.73 -7.36
CA LEU A 332 1.54 19.11 -7.54
C LEU A 332 1.86 19.82 -6.23
N VAL A 333 1.29 19.42 -5.10
CA VAL A 333 1.68 19.97 -3.79
C VAL A 333 3.17 19.75 -3.52
N VAL A 334 3.72 18.63 -3.96
CA VAL A 334 5.14 18.28 -3.79
C VAL A 334 5.98 18.70 -5.00
N TRP A 335 5.44 18.55 -6.21
CA TRP A 335 6.18 18.75 -7.45
C TRP A 335 6.18 20.18 -7.99
N ALA A 336 5.27 21.06 -7.52
CA ALA A 336 5.16 22.42 -8.05
C ALA A 336 6.47 23.24 -7.93
N PRO A 337 7.24 23.22 -6.82
CA PRO A 337 8.50 23.97 -6.75
C PRO A 337 9.49 23.54 -7.80
N TYR A 338 9.65 22.23 -8.03
CA TYR A 338 10.52 21.67 -9.05
C TYR A 338 10.07 22.07 -10.46
N LEU A 339 8.78 21.94 -10.75
CA LEU A 339 8.23 22.27 -12.08
C LEU A 339 8.39 23.76 -12.40
N VAL A 340 8.17 24.64 -11.41
CA VAL A 340 8.38 26.09 -11.59
C VAL A 340 9.84 26.40 -11.86
N ALA A 341 10.78 25.79 -11.13
CA ALA A 341 12.21 25.98 -11.36
C ALA A 341 12.67 25.43 -12.70
N ALA A 342 12.19 24.25 -13.09
CA ALA A 342 12.51 23.64 -14.37
C ALA A 342 12.01 24.48 -15.56
N LEU A 343 10.78 25.03 -15.45
CA LEU A 343 10.25 25.96 -16.45
C LEU A 343 11.00 27.30 -16.46
N GLY A 344 11.61 27.70 -15.35
CA GLY A 344 12.47 28.87 -15.22
C GLY A 344 13.91 28.65 -15.74
N GLY A 345 14.22 27.46 -16.26
CA GLY A 345 15.56 27.15 -16.82
C GLY A 345 16.57 26.61 -15.81
N ALA A 346 16.13 26.20 -14.61
CA ALA A 346 16.99 25.50 -13.66
C ALA A 346 17.46 24.16 -14.27
N PRO A 347 18.70 23.71 -13.96
CA PRO A 347 19.21 22.42 -14.43
C PRO A 347 18.27 21.28 -14.00
N ALA A 348 17.72 20.53 -14.96
CA ALA A 348 16.83 19.41 -14.74
C ALA A 348 17.49 18.06 -15.02
N ASP A 349 18.81 18.05 -15.27
CA ASP A 349 19.54 16.86 -15.68
C ASP A 349 19.92 16.01 -14.47
N SER A 350 19.42 14.79 -14.45
CA SER A 350 19.85 13.75 -13.52
C SER A 350 20.79 12.77 -14.23
N GLY A 351 21.95 13.23 -14.66
CA GLY A 351 22.93 12.47 -15.46
C GLY A 351 23.26 11.05 -14.96
N THR A 352 22.92 10.73 -13.72
CA THR A 352 23.10 9.40 -13.10
C THR A 352 22.33 8.29 -13.81
N ALA A 353 21.16 8.56 -14.38
CA ALA A 353 20.35 7.54 -15.04
C ALA A 353 21.02 6.98 -16.32
N LEU A 354 21.96 7.72 -16.90
CA LEU A 354 22.70 7.31 -18.11
C LEU A 354 23.86 6.34 -17.82
N HIS A 355 24.21 6.13 -16.56
CA HIS A 355 25.35 5.30 -16.14
C HIS A 355 24.95 3.87 -15.78
N TYR A 356 23.67 3.53 -15.74
CA TYR A 356 23.25 2.15 -15.50
C TYR A 356 23.42 1.29 -16.74
N LEU A 357 24.20 0.21 -16.58
CA LEU A 357 24.37 -0.78 -17.65
C LEU A 357 23.06 -1.55 -17.85
N PRO A 358 22.61 -1.73 -19.11
CA PRO A 358 21.32 -2.36 -19.41
C PRO A 358 21.24 -3.84 -19.04
N ASP A 359 22.37 -4.52 -18.87
CA ASP A 359 22.43 -5.98 -18.69
C ASP A 359 21.72 -6.47 -17.41
N GLU A 360 21.75 -5.73 -16.33
CA GLU A 360 21.04 -6.09 -15.09
C GLU A 360 19.57 -5.69 -15.12
N GLY A 361 19.23 -4.60 -15.82
CA GLY A 361 17.86 -4.12 -15.97
C GLY A 361 17.03 -4.86 -17.02
N ALA A 362 17.68 -5.60 -17.93
CA ALA A 362 17.02 -6.33 -19.02
C ALA A 362 16.38 -7.64 -18.58
N ARG A 363 16.64 -8.13 -17.37
CA ARG A 363 16.02 -9.36 -16.84
C ARG A 363 14.65 -9.06 -16.30
N LEU A 364 13.62 -9.63 -16.93
CA LEU A 364 12.28 -9.58 -16.39
C LEU A 364 12.24 -10.38 -15.07
N PRO A 365 12.03 -9.75 -13.90
CA PRO A 365 11.95 -10.48 -12.66
C PRO A 365 10.62 -11.23 -12.61
N LEU A 366 10.63 -12.50 -12.98
CA LEU A 366 9.48 -13.38 -12.88
C LEU A 366 9.55 -14.13 -11.54
N PRO A 367 8.89 -13.66 -10.48
CA PRO A 367 9.01 -14.27 -9.15
C PRO A 367 8.56 -15.74 -9.14
N MET A 368 7.69 -16.15 -10.07
CA MET A 368 7.27 -17.54 -10.21
C MET A 368 8.37 -18.48 -10.75
N THR A 369 9.46 -17.95 -11.31
CA THR A 369 10.60 -18.74 -11.79
C THR A 369 11.71 -18.86 -10.73
N ALA A 370 11.65 -18.04 -9.66
CA ALA A 370 12.56 -18.14 -8.54
C ALA A 370 12.26 -19.40 -7.70
N GLY A 371 13.29 -20.11 -7.31
CA GLY A 371 13.16 -21.21 -6.37
C GLY A 371 12.67 -20.73 -5.00
N GLY A 372 12.13 -21.65 -4.18
CA GLY A 372 11.69 -21.35 -2.81
C GLY A 372 10.21 -21.03 -2.68
N LEU A 373 9.79 -20.80 -1.42
CA LEU A 373 8.38 -20.64 -1.05
C LEU A 373 7.69 -19.49 -1.81
N THR A 374 8.37 -18.36 -1.94
CA THR A 374 7.81 -17.18 -2.64
C THR A 374 7.49 -17.49 -4.11
N GLY A 375 8.41 -18.16 -4.81
CA GLY A 375 8.20 -18.56 -6.20
C GLY A 375 7.00 -19.50 -6.36
N TRP A 376 6.88 -20.51 -5.49
CA TRP A 376 5.76 -21.45 -5.49
C TRP A 376 4.42 -20.77 -5.22
N VAL A 377 4.36 -19.83 -4.25
CA VAL A 377 3.14 -19.07 -3.96
C VAL A 377 2.74 -18.20 -5.15
N CYS A 378 3.70 -17.54 -5.81
CA CYS A 378 3.45 -16.75 -7.01
C CYS A 378 2.97 -17.63 -8.17
N LEU A 379 3.57 -18.79 -8.37
CA LEU A 379 3.17 -19.76 -9.40
C LEU A 379 1.75 -20.27 -9.14
N ALA A 380 1.44 -20.67 -7.91
CA ALA A 380 0.11 -21.10 -7.51
C ALA A 380 -0.95 -20.01 -7.74
N GLY A 381 -0.62 -18.77 -7.41
CA GLY A 381 -1.47 -17.59 -7.67
C GLY A 381 -1.70 -17.39 -9.17
N LEU A 382 -0.67 -17.46 -9.99
CA LEU A 382 -0.77 -17.34 -11.44
C LEU A 382 -1.63 -18.46 -12.05
N VAL A 383 -1.38 -19.71 -11.65
CA VAL A 383 -2.18 -20.86 -12.09
C VAL A 383 -3.65 -20.68 -11.71
N TRP A 384 -3.91 -20.22 -10.48
CA TRP A 384 -5.29 -19.95 -10.05
C TRP A 384 -5.95 -18.84 -10.89
N ILE A 385 -5.24 -17.74 -11.16
CA ILE A 385 -5.75 -16.65 -12.00
C ILE A 385 -6.10 -17.18 -13.40
N VAL A 386 -5.20 -17.91 -14.05
CA VAL A 386 -5.41 -18.48 -15.39
C VAL A 386 -6.59 -19.45 -15.39
N ALA A 387 -6.65 -20.38 -14.43
CA ALA A 387 -7.73 -21.36 -14.32
C ALA A 387 -9.11 -20.74 -14.04
N ARG A 388 -9.14 -19.59 -13.38
CA ARG A 388 -10.38 -18.92 -12.98
C ARG A 388 -10.72 -17.65 -13.76
N ALA A 389 -9.84 -17.22 -14.68
CA ALA A 389 -9.99 -15.97 -15.42
C ALA A 389 -11.36 -15.82 -16.10
N TRP A 390 -11.92 -16.91 -16.62
CA TRP A 390 -13.20 -16.91 -17.33
C TRP A 390 -14.43 -17.12 -16.43
N THR A 391 -14.26 -17.64 -15.23
CA THR A 391 -15.36 -18.07 -14.36
C THR A 391 -15.49 -17.25 -13.08
N SER A 392 -14.43 -16.59 -12.63
CA SER A 392 -14.38 -15.87 -11.36
C SER A 392 -14.14 -14.38 -11.56
N ARG A 393 -15.07 -13.55 -11.10
CA ARG A 393 -14.87 -12.09 -11.06
C ARG A 393 -13.65 -11.65 -10.23
N ARG A 394 -13.23 -12.47 -9.26
CA ARG A 394 -12.03 -12.20 -8.43
C ARG A 394 -10.73 -12.47 -9.17
N ALA A 395 -10.73 -13.41 -10.11
CA ALA A 395 -9.57 -13.68 -10.94
C ALA A 395 -9.46 -12.71 -12.13
N GLN A 396 -10.56 -12.03 -12.47
CA GLN A 396 -10.63 -11.00 -13.51
C GLN A 396 -10.25 -9.60 -12.99
N ALA A 397 -10.30 -9.37 -11.68
CA ALA A 397 -9.88 -8.15 -11.01
C ALA A 397 -8.41 -8.22 -10.59
#